data_6fa59143a236ee08bae37514f1e80f2d
#
_entry.id   6fa59143a236ee08bae37514f1e80f2d
#
_cell.length_a   1.000
_cell.length_b   1.000
_cell.length_c   1.000
_cell.angle_alpha   90.00
_cell.angle_beta   90.00
_cell.angle_gamma   90.00
#
_symmetry.space_group_name_H-M   'P 1'
#
loop_
_entity.id
_entity.type
_entity.pdbx_description
1 polymer ?
#
loop_
_entity_poly.entity_id
_entity_poly.type
_entity_poly.pdbx_seq_one_letter_code
_entity_poly.pdbx_strand_id
1 'polypeptide(L)'
;MEIIIIVLVFIAFDILTGFLKAVSTKTINSKIMREGLIHKIGEIVLLGLSTFIEFYALTFIDLPFDVPLMKVTSIYIIAMELISILENISVINPNLSKIITPYLDKVKNHEKEITDGGEKNNENRN
;
A
#
# COMPACT_ATOMS: atom_id res chain seq x y z
N MET A 1 -9.39 15.58 -6.25
CA MET A 1 -9.51 15.68 -4.78
C MET A 1 -10.19 14.46 -4.16
N GLU A 2 -11.20 13.88 -4.81
CA GLU A 2 -11.93 12.69 -4.32
C GLU A 2 -11.03 11.46 -4.08
N ILE A 3 -10.04 11.21 -4.94
CA ILE A 3 -9.15 10.06 -4.80
C ILE A 3 -8.31 10.11 -3.51
N ILE A 4 -7.93 11.30 -3.03
CA ILE A 4 -7.21 11.47 -1.76
C ILE A 4 -8.07 11.03 -0.59
N ILE A 5 -9.35 11.39 -0.61
CA ILE A 5 -10.32 10.96 0.42
C ILE A 5 -10.44 9.44 0.43
N ILE A 6 -10.51 8.82 -0.75
CA ILE A 6 -10.56 7.35 -0.87
C ILE A 6 -9.31 6.72 -0.24
N VAL A 7 -8.11 7.24 -0.54
CA VAL A 7 -6.85 6.75 0.07
C VAL A 7 -6.92 6.83 1.60
N LEU A 8 -7.33 7.99 2.16
CA LEU A 8 -7.42 8.17 3.60
C LEU A 8 -8.42 7.21 4.25
N VAL A 9 -9.53 6.91 3.57
CA VAL A 9 -10.52 5.92 4.02
C VAL A 9 -9.91 4.53 4.06
N PHE A 10 -9.16 4.11 3.03
CA PHE A 10 -8.48 2.81 3.03
C PHE A 10 -7.43 2.71 4.15
N ILE A 11 -6.62 3.74 4.36
CA ILE A 11 -5.67 3.81 5.47
C ILE A 11 -6.39 3.66 6.82
N ALA A 12 -7.53 4.34 7.02
CA ALA A 12 -8.30 4.24 8.23
C ALA A 12 -8.88 2.83 8.45
N PHE A 13 -9.36 2.17 7.39
CA PHE A 13 -9.84 0.78 7.47
C PHE A 13 -8.71 -0.20 7.77
N ASP A 14 -7.51 0.00 7.22
CA ASP A 14 -6.38 -0.86 7.55
C ASP A 14 -5.97 -0.74 9.03
N ILE A 15 -5.88 0.48 9.55
CA ILE A 15 -5.61 0.72 10.98
C ILE A 15 -6.68 0.04 11.84
N LEU A 16 -7.96 0.18 11.49
CA LEU A 16 -9.06 -0.43 12.22
C LEU A 16 -8.99 -1.97 12.19
N THR A 17 -8.81 -2.57 11.03
CA THR A 17 -8.73 -4.02 10.89
C THR A 17 -7.48 -4.59 11.54
N GLY A 18 -6.34 -3.88 11.48
CA GLY A 18 -5.12 -4.24 12.19
C GLY A 18 -5.29 -4.22 13.72
N PHE A 19 -5.99 -3.22 14.24
CA PHE A 19 -6.35 -3.15 15.65
C PHE A 19 -7.27 -4.31 16.07
N LEU A 20 -8.34 -4.56 15.30
CA LEU A 20 -9.27 -5.66 15.56
C LEU A 20 -8.55 -7.02 15.54
N LYS A 21 -7.63 -7.23 14.62
CA LYS A 21 -6.77 -8.42 14.58
C LYS A 21 -5.95 -8.55 15.86
N ALA A 22 -5.28 -7.49 16.31
CA ALA A 22 -4.46 -7.50 17.52
C ALA A 22 -5.29 -7.81 18.77
N VAL A 23 -6.52 -7.29 18.86
CA VAL A 23 -7.48 -7.61 19.94
C VAL A 23 -7.92 -9.08 19.86
N SER A 24 -8.31 -9.54 18.69
CA SER A 24 -8.80 -10.90 18.45
C SER A 24 -7.74 -11.98 18.79
N THR A 25 -6.49 -11.72 18.43
CA THR A 25 -5.37 -12.64 18.67
C THR A 25 -4.70 -12.44 20.04
N LYS A 26 -5.17 -11.47 20.84
CA LYS A 26 -4.56 -11.09 22.14
C LYS A 26 -3.07 -10.72 22.03
N THR A 27 -2.65 -10.18 20.88
CA THR A 27 -1.28 -9.80 20.55
C THR A 27 -1.08 -8.29 20.53
N ILE A 28 -1.80 -7.54 21.37
CA ILE A 28 -1.66 -6.09 21.46
C ILE A 28 -0.24 -5.74 21.87
N ASN A 29 0.49 -5.10 20.96
CA ASN A 29 1.86 -4.65 21.21
C ASN A 29 2.02 -3.21 20.72
N SER A 30 2.26 -2.31 21.66
CA SER A 30 2.40 -0.87 21.41
C SER A 30 3.54 -0.54 20.42
N LYS A 31 4.61 -1.34 20.42
CA LYS A 31 5.73 -1.15 19.48
C LYS A 31 5.29 -1.44 18.06
N ILE A 32 4.65 -2.58 17.82
CA ILE A 32 4.16 -2.98 16.49
C ILE A 32 3.11 -1.99 15.98
N MET A 33 2.21 -1.55 16.84
CA MET A 33 1.20 -0.54 16.48
C MET A 33 1.84 0.79 16.08
N ARG A 34 2.86 1.23 16.81
CA ARG A 34 3.59 2.46 16.48
C ARG A 34 4.35 2.35 15.16
N GLU A 35 5.01 1.22 14.90
CA GLU A 35 5.69 0.97 13.64
C GLU A 35 4.70 1.00 12.47
N GLY A 36 3.55 0.34 12.60
CA GLY A 36 2.48 0.40 11.60
C GLY A 36 1.99 1.84 11.35
N LEU A 37 1.81 2.63 12.39
CA LEU A 37 1.40 4.03 12.26
C LEU A 37 2.45 4.90 11.55
N ILE A 38 3.74 4.66 11.82
CA ILE A 38 4.84 5.36 11.13
C ILE A 38 4.81 5.06 9.62
N HIS A 39 4.55 3.80 9.21
CA HIS A 39 4.39 3.45 7.81
C HIS A 39 3.24 4.23 7.15
N LYS A 40 2.10 4.37 7.83
CA LYS A 40 0.95 5.14 7.34
C LYS A 40 1.26 6.64 7.17
N ILE A 41 2.05 7.19 8.08
CA ILE A 41 2.55 8.56 7.94
C ILE A 41 3.42 8.68 6.68
N GLY A 42 4.30 7.70 6.42
CA GLY A 42 5.12 7.65 5.20
C GLY A 42 4.28 7.66 3.91
N GLU A 43 3.19 6.89 3.89
CA GLU A 43 2.26 6.84 2.75
C GLU A 43 1.54 8.18 2.52
N ILE A 44 1.11 8.84 3.59
CA ILE A 44 0.48 10.17 3.53
C ILE A 44 1.48 11.22 3.03
N VAL A 45 2.74 11.16 3.49
CA VAL A 45 3.81 12.05 3.02
C VAL A 45 4.10 11.81 1.53
N LEU A 46 4.16 10.54 1.09
CA LEU A 46 4.36 10.20 -0.31
C LEU A 46 3.22 10.72 -1.20
N LEU A 47 1.97 10.58 -0.74
CA LEU A 47 0.80 11.10 -1.44
C LEU A 47 0.85 12.63 -1.53
N GLY A 48 1.21 13.29 -0.45
CA GLY A 48 1.36 14.76 -0.41
C GLY A 48 2.47 15.23 -1.35
N LEU A 49 3.62 14.54 -1.37
CA LEU A 49 4.74 14.85 -2.24
C LEU A 49 4.37 14.66 -3.73
N SER A 50 3.75 13.56 -4.10
CA SER A 50 3.32 13.31 -5.48
C SER A 50 2.26 14.33 -5.94
N THR A 51 1.35 14.72 -5.07
CA THR A 51 0.38 15.79 -5.34
C THR A 51 1.09 17.13 -5.54
N PHE A 52 2.04 17.46 -4.68
CA PHE A 52 2.81 18.71 -4.79
C PHE A 52 3.62 18.75 -6.10
N ILE A 53 4.29 17.67 -6.45
CA ILE A 53 5.06 17.59 -7.70
C ILE A 53 4.14 17.76 -8.91
N GLU A 54 3.02 17.04 -8.97
CA GLU A 54 2.10 17.09 -10.11
C GLU A 54 1.50 18.48 -10.30
N PHE A 55 0.99 19.10 -9.24
CA PHE A 55 0.27 20.37 -9.35
C PHE A 55 1.15 21.61 -9.34
N TYR A 56 2.36 21.54 -8.77
CA TYR A 56 3.24 22.70 -8.63
C TYR A 56 4.55 22.56 -9.40
N ALA A 57 5.32 21.49 -9.16
CA ALA A 57 6.64 21.40 -9.77
C ALA A 57 6.58 21.20 -11.28
N LEU A 58 5.66 20.34 -11.77
CA LEU A 58 5.50 20.08 -13.20
C LEU A 58 4.93 21.28 -13.97
N THR A 59 4.30 22.25 -13.30
CA THR A 59 3.83 23.49 -13.93
C THR A 59 5.00 24.37 -14.42
N PHE A 60 6.18 24.23 -13.81
CA PHE A 60 7.40 24.95 -14.21
C PHE A 60 8.28 24.17 -15.19
N ILE A 61 7.94 22.92 -15.47
CA ILE A 61 8.68 22.03 -16.36
C ILE A 61 7.77 21.71 -17.54
N ASP A 62 8.15 22.20 -18.73
CA ASP A 62 7.40 21.93 -19.96
C ASP A 62 7.70 20.49 -20.43
N LEU A 63 6.85 19.55 -20.02
CA LEU A 63 6.94 18.16 -20.44
C LEU A 63 5.98 17.90 -21.61
N PRO A 64 6.40 17.11 -22.61
CA PRO A 64 5.56 16.81 -23.77
C PRO A 64 4.43 15.80 -23.47
N PHE A 65 4.26 15.40 -22.21
CA PHE A 65 3.26 14.44 -21.74
C PHE A 65 2.86 14.71 -20.29
N ASP A 66 1.62 14.36 -19.97
CA ASP A 66 1.10 14.44 -18.61
C ASP A 66 1.64 13.30 -17.73
N VAL A 67 2.09 13.62 -16.54
CA VAL A 67 2.56 12.65 -15.54
C VAL A 67 1.59 12.62 -14.36
N PRO A 68 0.61 11.69 -14.32
CA PRO A 68 -0.41 11.63 -13.28
C PRO A 68 0.13 11.00 -11.98
N LEU A 69 1.14 11.63 -11.35
CA LEU A 69 1.84 11.11 -10.17
C LEU A 69 0.90 10.88 -8.99
N MET A 70 0.03 11.82 -8.68
CA MET A 70 -0.95 11.69 -7.61
C MET A 70 -1.87 10.49 -7.83
N LYS A 71 -2.35 10.30 -9.06
CA LYS A 71 -3.24 9.20 -9.39
C LYS A 71 -2.55 7.84 -9.28
N VAL A 72 -1.34 7.72 -9.82
CA VAL A 72 -0.53 6.49 -9.76
C VAL A 72 -0.19 6.14 -8.30
N THR A 73 0.28 7.12 -7.53
CA THR A 73 0.58 6.94 -6.10
C THR A 73 -0.66 6.54 -5.30
N SER A 74 -1.80 7.18 -5.58
CA SER A 74 -3.06 6.84 -4.91
C SER A 74 -3.50 5.41 -5.18
N ILE A 75 -3.44 4.96 -6.44
CA ILE A 75 -3.79 3.57 -6.82
C ILE A 75 -2.86 2.58 -6.14
N TYR A 76 -1.56 2.88 -6.09
CA TYR A 76 -0.57 2.05 -5.40
C TYR A 76 -0.91 1.90 -3.92
N ILE A 77 -1.13 3.02 -3.20
CA ILE A 77 -1.47 2.99 -1.77
C ILE A 77 -2.77 2.22 -1.55
N ILE A 78 -3.84 2.48 -2.33
CA ILE A 78 -5.12 1.77 -2.20
C ILE A 78 -4.92 0.25 -2.37
N ALA A 79 -4.10 -0.18 -3.33
CA ALA A 79 -3.83 -1.60 -3.55
C ALA A 79 -3.11 -2.23 -2.35
N MET A 80 -2.10 -1.56 -1.80
CA MET A 80 -1.36 -2.02 -0.62
C MET A 80 -2.25 -2.08 0.63
N GLU A 81 -3.07 -1.05 0.85
CA GLU A 81 -4.03 -1.03 1.97
C GLU A 81 -5.08 -2.14 1.85
N LEU A 82 -5.61 -2.36 0.64
CA LEU A 82 -6.57 -3.44 0.40
C LEU A 82 -5.98 -4.81 0.74
N ILE A 83 -4.74 -5.08 0.33
CA ILE A 83 -4.03 -6.33 0.65
C ILE A 83 -3.90 -6.48 2.17
N SER A 84 -3.45 -5.43 2.87
CA SER A 84 -3.29 -5.43 4.32
C SER A 84 -4.62 -5.66 5.05
N ILE A 85 -5.70 -4.99 4.63
CA ILE A 85 -7.06 -5.19 5.16
C ILE A 85 -7.50 -6.65 4.99
N LEU A 86 -7.31 -7.23 3.80
CA LEU A 86 -7.67 -8.61 3.54
C LEU A 86 -6.86 -9.60 4.40
N GLU A 87 -5.57 -9.35 4.60
CA GLU A 87 -4.73 -10.13 5.50
C GLU A 87 -5.23 -10.04 6.95
N ASN A 88 -5.55 -8.86 7.43
CA ASN A 88 -6.08 -8.65 8.77
C ASN A 88 -7.41 -9.38 8.97
N ILE A 89 -8.33 -9.27 8.01
CA ILE A 89 -9.64 -9.93 8.04
C ILE A 89 -9.48 -11.46 7.99
N SER A 90 -8.54 -11.99 7.21
CA SER A 90 -8.30 -13.43 7.10
C SER A 90 -7.86 -14.05 8.42
N VAL A 91 -7.13 -13.31 9.25
CA VAL A 91 -6.74 -13.74 10.60
C VAL A 91 -7.92 -13.68 11.57
N ILE A 92 -8.77 -12.65 11.47
CA ILE A 92 -9.96 -12.49 12.32
C ILE A 92 -11.01 -13.56 12.03
N ASN A 93 -11.20 -13.90 10.76
CA ASN A 93 -12.20 -14.88 10.32
C ASN A 93 -11.59 -15.99 9.44
N PRO A 94 -11.31 -17.16 10.02
CA PRO A 94 -10.69 -18.29 9.29
C PRO A 94 -11.52 -18.81 8.10
N ASN A 95 -12.82 -18.61 8.10
CA ASN A 95 -13.66 -19.02 6.97
C ASN A 95 -13.43 -18.11 5.74
N LEU A 96 -13.23 -16.82 5.95
CA LEU A 96 -12.86 -15.87 4.91
C LEU A 96 -11.41 -16.11 4.44
N SER A 97 -10.53 -16.52 5.34
CA SER A 97 -9.15 -16.87 5.01
C SER A 97 -9.06 -17.87 3.87
N LYS A 98 -9.87 -18.93 3.89
CA LYS A 98 -9.88 -19.96 2.84
C LYS A 98 -10.21 -19.41 1.45
N ILE A 99 -10.99 -18.33 1.39
CA ILE A 99 -11.37 -17.68 0.13
C ILE A 99 -10.31 -16.68 -0.30
N ILE A 100 -9.75 -15.92 0.64
CA ILE A 100 -8.87 -14.76 0.38
C ILE A 100 -7.43 -15.20 0.13
N THR A 101 -6.90 -16.18 0.90
CA THR A 101 -5.50 -16.62 0.84
C THR A 101 -5.02 -16.99 -0.56
N PRO A 102 -5.76 -17.76 -1.39
CA PRO A 102 -5.31 -18.11 -2.73
C PRO A 102 -5.09 -16.89 -3.65
N TYR A 103 -5.83 -15.82 -3.45
CA TYR A 103 -5.67 -14.56 -4.21
C TYR A 103 -4.48 -13.76 -3.70
N LEU A 104 -4.29 -13.66 -2.39
CA LEU A 104 -3.15 -13.01 -1.78
C LEU A 104 -1.83 -13.67 -2.19
N ASP A 105 -1.77 -14.99 -2.19
CA ASP A 105 -0.60 -15.76 -2.59
C ASP A 105 -0.23 -15.51 -4.07
N LYS A 106 -1.23 -15.38 -4.95
CA LYS A 106 -1.00 -15.04 -6.36
C LYS A 106 -0.38 -13.65 -6.51
N VAL A 107 -0.89 -12.65 -5.77
CA VAL A 107 -0.38 -11.27 -5.81
C VAL A 107 1.06 -11.23 -5.29
N LYS A 108 1.34 -11.87 -4.14
CA LYS A 108 2.68 -11.93 -3.54
C LYS A 108 3.69 -12.67 -4.40
N ASN A 109 3.28 -13.73 -5.09
CA ASN A 109 4.17 -14.46 -6.00
C ASN A 109 4.50 -13.63 -7.25
N HIS A 110 3.54 -12.89 -7.80
CA HIS A 110 3.79 -11.98 -8.90
C HIS A 110 4.76 -10.84 -8.54
N GLU A 111 4.66 -10.31 -7.33
CA GLU A 111 5.58 -9.30 -6.82
C GLU A 111 7.02 -9.83 -6.73
N LYS A 112 7.20 -11.06 -6.25
CA LYS A 112 8.51 -11.72 -6.19
C LYS A 112 9.11 -11.97 -7.58
N GLU A 113 8.31 -12.42 -8.55
CA GLU A 113 8.78 -12.62 -9.92
C GLU A 113 9.26 -11.34 -10.58
N ILE A 114 8.62 -10.20 -10.30
CA ILE A 114 9.00 -8.89 -10.82
C ILE A 114 10.32 -8.42 -10.18
N THR A 115 10.51 -8.61 -8.88
CA THR A 115 11.74 -8.25 -8.16
C THR A 115 12.92 -9.14 -8.55
N ASP A 116 12.75 -10.45 -8.59
CA ASP A 116 13.81 -11.39 -8.98
C ASP A 116 14.18 -11.26 -10.47
N GLY A 117 13.22 -10.95 -11.33
CA GLY A 117 13.47 -10.68 -12.76
C GLY A 117 14.28 -9.40 -13.00
N GLY A 118 14.15 -8.41 -12.11
CA GLY A 118 14.92 -7.17 -12.16
C GLY A 118 16.40 -7.35 -11.78
N GLU A 119 16.69 -8.20 -10.82
CA GLU A 119 18.09 -8.47 -10.37
C GLU A 119 18.89 -9.25 -11.42
N LYS A 120 18.30 -10.26 -12.06
CA LYS A 120 18.99 -11.05 -13.10
C LYS A 120 19.36 -10.26 -14.35
N ASN A 121 18.63 -9.20 -14.68
CA ASN A 121 18.95 -8.33 -15.81
C ASN A 121 20.11 -7.36 -15.54
N ASN A 122 20.46 -7.10 -14.27
CA ASN A 122 21.59 -6.25 -13.90
C ASN A 122 22.92 -7.01 -13.82
N GLU A 123 22.91 -8.31 -13.50
CA GLU A 123 24.13 -9.12 -13.48
C GLU A 123 24.70 -9.41 -14.88
N ASN A 124 23.88 -9.43 -15.91
CA ASN A 124 24.32 -9.68 -17.29
C ASN A 124 24.81 -8.43 -18.04
N ARG A 125 24.91 -7.27 -17.39
CA ARG A 125 25.36 -6.00 -17.99
C ARG A 125 26.73 -5.51 -17.52
N ASN A 126 27.44 -6.28 -16.73
CA ASN A 126 28.83 -5.96 -16.30
C ASN A 126 29.86 -6.86 -17.00
#